data_37ea2226d58de06d50b0e4d056d30ad4
#
_entry.id   37ea2226d58de06d50b0e4d056d30ad4
#
_cell.length_a   1.000
_cell.length_b   1.000
_cell.length_c   1.000
_cell.angle_alpha   90.00
_cell.angle_beta   90.00
_cell.angle_gamma   90.00
#
_symmetry.space_group_name_H-M   'P 1'
#
loop_
_entity.id
_entity.type
_entity.pdbx_description
1 polymer ?
#
loop_
_entity_poly.entity_id
_entity_poly.type
_entity_poly.pdbx_seq_one_letter_code
_entity_poly.pdbx_strand_id
1 'polypeptide(L)' 'MIKINDKIKFENKYGQIQEGIVTDNNYQCEFDADLNGCVRVSVDYGSSIIGTVNTLIDKSQII' A
#
# COMPACT_ATOMS: atom_id res chain seq x y z
N MET A 1 -11.50 -6.33 -8.61
CA MET A 1 -11.43 -6.21 -7.14
C MET A 1 -10.03 -6.56 -6.66
N ILE A 2 -9.47 -5.75 -5.79
CA ILE A 2 -8.13 -5.96 -5.25
C ILE A 2 -8.16 -7.07 -4.20
N LYS A 3 -7.22 -8.00 -4.30
CA LYS A 3 -7.11 -9.12 -3.38
C LYS A 3 -5.76 -9.12 -2.70
N ILE A 4 -5.68 -9.72 -1.53
CA ILE A 4 -4.42 -9.95 -0.83
C ILE A 4 -3.49 -10.75 -1.75
N ASN A 5 -2.22 -10.38 -1.79
CA ASN A 5 -1.16 -10.89 -2.65
C ASN A 5 -1.20 -10.39 -4.10
N ASP A 6 -2.16 -9.53 -4.46
CA ASP A 6 -2.13 -8.90 -5.77
C ASP A 6 -0.95 -7.92 -5.87
N LYS A 7 -0.32 -7.92 -7.04
CA LYS A 7 0.71 -6.94 -7.37
C LYS A 7 0.03 -5.75 -8.04
N ILE A 8 0.19 -4.57 -7.45
CA ILE A 8 -0.45 -3.36 -7.94
C ILE A 8 0.55 -2.24 -8.15
N LYS A 9 0.15 -1.26 -8.96
CA LYS A 9 0.86 0.01 -9.12
C LYS A 9 0.01 1.11 -8.51
N PHE A 10 0.68 2.05 -7.85
CA PHE A 10 0.00 3.18 -7.22
C PHE A 10 0.88 4.43 -7.28
N GLU A 11 0.24 5.58 -7.22
CA GLU A 11 0.93 6.86 -7.14
C GLU A 11 1.07 7.26 -5.67
N ASN A 12 2.31 7.45 -5.22
CA ASN A 12 2.56 7.85 -3.84
C ASN A 12 2.31 9.36 -3.63
N LYS A 13 2.46 9.83 -2.39
CA LYS A 13 2.21 11.23 -2.04
C LYS A 13 3.18 12.21 -2.71
N TYR A 14 4.26 11.72 -3.28
CA TYR A 14 5.25 12.53 -4.00
C TYR A 14 5.01 12.54 -5.51
N GLY A 15 3.94 11.92 -5.97
CA GLY A 15 3.63 11.82 -7.39
C GLY A 15 4.43 10.76 -8.16
N GLN A 16 5.12 9.89 -7.45
CA GLN A 16 5.89 8.81 -8.05
C GLN A 16 5.06 7.54 -8.13
N ILE A 17 5.24 6.79 -9.22
CA ILE A 17 4.59 5.49 -9.38
C ILE A 17 5.44 4.42 -8.70
N GLN A 18 4.81 3.67 -7.83
CA GLN A 18 5.43 2.56 -7.12
C GLN A 18 4.64 1.28 -7.35
N GLU A 19 5.28 0.15 -7.15
CA GLU A 19 4.69 -1.16 -7.28
C GLU A 19 4.86 -1.92 -5.98
N GLY A 20 3.81 -2.64 -5.58
CA GLY A 20 3.87 -3.41 -4.34
C GLY A 20 2.86 -4.54 -4.32
N ILE A 21 2.95 -5.35 -3.27
CA ILE A 21 2.08 -6.49 -3.04
C ILE A 21 1.06 -6.12 -1.96
N VAL A 22 -0.21 -6.33 -2.25
CA VAL A 22 -1.30 -6.07 -1.30
C VAL A 22 -1.22 -7.05 -0.14
N THR A 23 -1.10 -6.54 1.07
CA THR A 23 -1.08 -7.33 2.31
C THR A 23 -2.37 -7.20 3.10
N ASP A 24 -3.15 -6.13 2.87
CA ASP A 24 -4.47 -5.96 3.45
C ASP A 24 -5.28 -5.07 2.50
N ASN A 25 -6.47 -5.52 2.12
CA ASN A 25 -7.32 -4.79 1.17
C ASN A 25 -8.46 -4.01 1.84
N ASN A 26 -8.55 -4.06 3.17
CA ASN A 26 -9.55 -3.33 3.95
C ASN A 26 -9.01 -3.08 5.35
N TYR A 27 -7.98 -2.22 5.42
CA TYR A 27 -7.32 -1.91 6.67
C TYR A 27 -8.29 -1.24 7.65
N GLN A 28 -8.26 -1.68 8.91
CA GLN A 28 -9.06 -1.11 9.99
C GLN A 28 -8.14 -0.56 11.07
N CYS A 29 -8.40 0.67 11.51
CA CYS A 29 -7.61 1.31 12.54
C CYS A 29 -8.55 1.79 13.66
N GLU A 30 -8.27 1.38 14.90
CA GLU A 30 -9.05 1.77 16.06
C GLU A 30 -8.83 3.22 16.47
N PHE A 31 -7.65 3.77 16.11
CA PHE A 31 -7.22 5.08 16.57
C PHE A 31 -7.46 6.19 15.55
N ASP A 32 -7.59 5.85 14.29
CA ASP A 32 -7.78 6.82 13.21
C ASP A 32 -8.75 6.25 12.17
N ALA A 33 -9.99 6.70 12.25
CA ALA A 33 -11.05 6.24 11.35
C ALA A 33 -10.79 6.61 9.89
N ASP A 34 -9.99 7.63 9.63
CA ASP A 34 -9.65 8.05 8.27
C ASP A 34 -8.80 7.01 7.53
N LEU A 35 -8.13 6.12 8.27
CA LEU A 35 -7.35 5.04 7.70
C LEU A 35 -8.17 3.80 7.37
N ASN A 36 -9.43 3.75 7.82
CA ASN A 36 -10.29 2.60 7.56
C ASN A 36 -10.60 2.49 6.06
N GLY A 37 -10.51 1.27 5.54
CA GLY A 37 -10.75 1.01 4.12
C GLY A 37 -9.55 1.26 3.22
N CYS A 38 -8.42 1.71 3.77
CA CYS A 38 -7.18 1.84 3.02
C CYS A 38 -6.63 0.46 2.64
N VAL A 39 -5.72 0.46 1.67
CA VAL A 39 -5.00 -0.74 1.24
C VAL A 39 -3.59 -0.69 1.80
N ARG A 40 -3.18 -1.75 2.49
CA ARG A 40 -1.80 -1.88 2.94
C ARG A 40 -1.01 -2.62 1.89
N VAL A 41 0.10 -2.05 1.49
CA VAL A 41 0.94 -2.56 0.42
C VAL A 41 2.37 -2.72 0.92
N SER A 42 2.99 -3.83 0.56
CA SER A 42 4.39 -4.10 0.85
C SER A 42 5.21 -3.71 -0.37
N VAL A 43 6.10 -2.74 -0.22
CA VAL A 43 6.95 -2.24 -1.29
C VAL A 43 8.38 -2.69 -1.03
N ASP A 44 8.99 -3.37 -2.02
CA ASP A 44 10.37 -3.81 -1.94
C ASP A 44 11.27 -2.77 -2.61
N TYR A 45 12.13 -2.15 -1.83
CA TYR A 45 13.07 -1.15 -2.35
C TYR A 45 14.37 -1.75 -2.89
N GLY A 46 14.52 -3.07 -2.82
CA GLY A 46 15.72 -3.74 -3.34
C GLY A 46 16.99 -3.47 -2.54
N SER A 47 16.86 -2.84 -1.39
CA SER A 47 17.99 -2.50 -0.52
C SER A 47 18.09 -3.49 0.63
N SER A 48 19.30 -3.98 0.90
CA SER A 48 19.54 -4.85 2.05
C SER A 48 19.40 -4.09 3.39
N ILE A 49 19.45 -2.77 3.36
CA ILE A 49 19.31 -1.92 4.54
C ILE A 49 17.82 -1.62 4.81
N ILE A 50 17.10 -1.18 3.78
CA ILE A 50 15.68 -0.78 3.90
C ILE A 50 14.78 -2.01 3.79
N GLY A 51 15.09 -2.91 2.85
CA GLY A 51 14.28 -4.10 2.60
C GLY A 51 12.88 -3.76 2.13
N THR A 52 11.89 -4.42 2.72
CA THR A 52 10.48 -4.24 2.39
C THR A 52 9.82 -3.32 3.40
N VAL A 53 9.08 -2.33 2.92
CA VAL A 53 8.35 -1.37 3.74
C VAL A 53 6.85 -1.48 3.47
N ASN A 54 6.06 -1.56 4.55
CA ASN A 54 4.61 -1.54 4.45
C ASN A 54 4.12 -0.09 4.43
N THR A 55 3.22 0.22 3.52
CA THR A 55 2.61 1.55 3.45
C THR A 55 1.11 1.42 3.27
N LEU A 56 0.37 2.41 3.77
CA LEU A 56 -1.08 2.51 3.57
C LEU A 56 -1.34 3.49 2.43
N ILE A 57 -2.19 3.08 1.50
CA ILE A 57 -2.60 3.93 0.39
C ILE A 57 -4.12 3.96 0.31
N ASP A 58 -4.65 5.05 -0.24
CA ASP A 58 -6.06 5.15 -0.57
C ASP A 58 -6.31 4.40 -1.88
N LYS A 59 -7.48 3.80 -2.01
CA LYS A 59 -7.87 3.10 -3.24
C LYS A 59 -7.80 4.00 -4.47
N SER A 60 -8.02 5.30 -4.29
CA SER A 60 -7.92 6.28 -5.38
C SER A 60 -6.50 6.45 -5.93
N GLN A 61 -5.48 6.04 -5.17
CA GLN A 61 -4.08 6.12 -5.61
C GLN A 61 -3.66 4.97 -6.52
N ILE A 62 -4.49 3.93 -6.61
CA ILE A 62 -4.18 2.76 -7.43
C ILE A 62 -4.43 3.07 -8.90
N ILE A 63 -3.48 2.69 -9.72
CA ILE A 63 -3.52 2.92 -11.16
C ILE A 63 -4.10 1.71 -11.89
#